data_e50130d708c578b3769aaf37c6e92ec5
#
_entry.id   e50130d708c578b3769aaf37c6e92ec5
#
_cell.length_a   1.000
_cell.length_b   1.000
_cell.length_c   1.000
_cell.angle_alpha   90.00
_cell.angle_beta   90.00
_cell.angle_gamma   90.00
#
_symmetry.space_group_name_H-M   'P 1'
#
loop_
_entity.id
_entity.type
_entity.pdbx_description
1 polymer ?
#
loop_
_entity_poly.entity_id
_entity_poly.type
_entity_poly.pdbx_seq_one_letter_code
_entity_poly.pdbx_strand_id
1 'polypeptide(L)'
;MITLGATTWSEHQALIADIRPVKLEEYAAFFPVVEVDTFFYAIPTVQTIENWQTKVPKTFSFVVKANRVMTGHSKEKITLAQLNQTFLAFKTALAPLLATDQLKTVLFQFPPYFTPTKKSINYLRQIRQWLPQIPICLEFRTKAWYRSQTLPSLLKFCTEQSFTLTVADEPTQTEASVPFAPYVTTPELMFWRLHGRNQQGWLKKGPDWRKERTLYCYSKEELLQFKETILAFTSQVKEVCVIFNNNSAGDAAPNALLLKELLGLEFSGLAPKPPTQLKLL
;
A
#
# COMPACT_ATOMS: atom_id res chain seq x y z
N MET A 1 -14.38 -9.79 3.49
CA MET A 1 -13.23 -9.95 4.42
C MET A 1 -12.57 -8.60 4.66
N ILE A 2 -11.99 -8.35 5.85
CA ILE A 2 -11.20 -7.12 6.12
C ILE A 2 -9.81 -7.55 6.56
N THR A 3 -8.76 -6.96 5.99
CA THR A 3 -7.37 -7.15 6.40
C THR A 3 -6.70 -5.82 6.69
N LEU A 4 -5.86 -5.79 7.72
CA LEU A 4 -5.11 -4.60 8.13
C LEU A 4 -3.63 -4.92 8.13
N GLY A 5 -2.81 -3.94 7.77
CA GLY A 5 -1.37 -4.01 7.83
C GLY A 5 -0.72 -2.62 7.79
N ALA A 6 0.58 -2.60 7.68
CA ALA A 6 1.35 -1.36 7.61
C ALA A 6 2.37 -1.43 6.46
N THR A 7 2.90 -0.27 6.10
CA THR A 7 4.03 -0.16 5.18
C THR A 7 5.30 -0.59 5.91
N THR A 8 6.07 -1.48 5.30
CA THR A 8 7.24 -2.15 5.87
C THR A 8 6.91 -3.00 7.11
N TRP A 9 7.87 -3.67 7.68
CA TRP A 9 7.73 -4.40 8.96
C TRP A 9 8.72 -3.95 10.01
N SER A 10 9.89 -3.47 9.62
CA SER A 10 11.01 -3.20 10.51
C SER A 10 10.85 -1.96 11.41
N GLU A 11 9.91 -1.08 11.08
CA GLU A 11 9.74 0.24 11.71
C GLU A 11 8.70 0.25 12.85
N HIS A 12 8.10 -0.92 13.17
CA HIS A 12 6.96 -1.03 14.09
C HIS A 12 7.34 -1.59 15.46
N GLN A 13 8.32 -0.98 16.14
CA GLN A 13 8.86 -1.43 17.43
C GLN A 13 7.79 -1.58 18.52
N ALA A 14 6.69 -0.84 18.44
CA ALA A 14 5.56 -0.98 19.36
C ALA A 14 4.96 -2.40 19.39
N LEU A 15 5.17 -3.22 18.34
CA LEU A 15 4.69 -4.60 18.29
C LEU A 15 5.49 -5.56 19.18
N ILE A 16 6.77 -5.27 19.44
CA ILE A 16 7.69 -6.17 20.14
C ILE A 16 8.18 -5.62 21.49
N ALA A 17 7.75 -4.41 21.86
CA ALA A 17 8.20 -3.72 23.08
C ALA A 17 9.75 -3.63 23.20
N ASP A 18 10.44 -3.49 22.06
CA ASP A 18 11.90 -3.43 21.95
C ASP A 18 12.30 -2.31 20.97
N ILE A 19 13.52 -1.78 21.10
CA ILE A 19 14.04 -0.66 20.27
C ILE A 19 14.72 -1.12 18.97
N ARG A 20 14.90 -2.42 18.76
CA ARG A 20 15.47 -2.98 17.53
C ARG A 20 14.46 -3.04 16.38
N PRO A 21 14.91 -3.17 15.13
CA PRO A 21 14.01 -3.43 14.00
C PRO A 21 13.18 -4.72 14.19
N VAL A 22 11.91 -4.65 13.87
CA VAL A 22 10.99 -5.80 13.93
C VAL A 22 11.32 -6.76 12.78
N LYS A 23 11.38 -8.05 13.07
CA LYS A 23 11.56 -9.09 12.04
C LYS A 23 10.23 -9.38 11.34
N LEU A 24 10.28 -9.87 10.11
CA LEU A 24 9.08 -10.16 9.32
C LEU A 24 8.17 -11.21 10.01
N GLU A 25 8.75 -12.26 10.60
CA GLU A 25 8.02 -13.27 11.36
C GLU A 25 7.34 -12.71 12.62
N GLU A 26 7.95 -11.72 13.27
CA GLU A 26 7.37 -11.03 14.42
C GLU A 26 6.19 -10.12 14.00
N TYR A 27 6.35 -9.41 12.89
CA TYR A 27 5.27 -8.60 12.31
C TYR A 27 4.07 -9.47 11.90
N ALA A 28 4.33 -10.63 11.27
CA ALA A 28 3.29 -11.57 10.83
C ALA A 28 2.51 -12.22 11.99
N ALA A 29 2.94 -12.07 13.24
CA ALA A 29 2.18 -12.45 14.42
C ALA A 29 1.04 -11.49 14.78
N PHE A 30 0.99 -10.30 14.17
CA PHE A 30 -0.01 -9.26 14.44
C PHE A 30 -0.89 -8.96 13.23
N PHE A 31 -0.34 -9.02 12.02
CA PHE A 31 -1.03 -8.62 10.79
C PHE A 31 -0.90 -9.68 9.70
N PRO A 32 -1.95 -9.92 8.89
CA PRO A 32 -1.95 -10.90 7.81
C PRO A 32 -1.37 -10.38 6.49
N VAL A 33 -1.01 -9.09 6.42
CA VAL A 33 -0.53 -8.42 5.21
C VAL A 33 0.49 -7.34 5.54
N VAL A 34 1.47 -7.17 4.64
CA VAL A 34 2.44 -6.06 4.70
C VAL A 34 2.60 -5.42 3.31
N GLU A 35 2.81 -4.10 3.27
CA GLU A 35 3.24 -3.41 2.06
C GLU A 35 4.77 -3.34 2.01
N VAL A 36 5.36 -3.79 0.91
CA VAL A 36 6.81 -3.84 0.70
C VAL A 36 7.25 -2.70 -0.20
N ASP A 37 7.90 -1.69 0.38
CA ASP A 37 8.36 -0.49 -0.32
C ASP A 37 9.75 -0.64 -0.96
N THR A 38 10.53 -1.65 -0.59
CA THR A 38 11.91 -1.83 -1.05
C THR A 38 12.01 -1.99 -2.57
N PHE A 39 11.03 -2.62 -3.21
CA PHE A 39 10.95 -2.76 -4.67
C PHE A 39 10.95 -1.42 -5.41
N PHE A 40 10.46 -0.36 -4.77
CA PHE A 40 10.49 0.98 -5.36
C PHE A 40 11.91 1.44 -5.68
N TYR A 41 12.88 1.08 -4.85
CA TYR A 41 14.28 1.46 -5.02
C TYR A 41 15.08 0.43 -5.81
N ALA A 42 14.92 -0.85 -5.48
CA ALA A 42 15.61 -1.95 -6.12
C ALA A 42 14.71 -3.20 -6.15
N ILE A 43 14.65 -3.86 -7.29
CA ILE A 43 13.92 -5.13 -7.44
C ILE A 43 14.75 -6.23 -6.77
N PRO A 44 14.24 -6.91 -5.75
CA PRO A 44 14.97 -7.98 -5.07
C PRO A 44 15.09 -9.22 -5.97
N THR A 45 16.00 -10.13 -5.61
CA THR A 45 16.12 -11.42 -6.26
C THR A 45 14.97 -12.35 -5.87
N VAL A 46 14.69 -13.35 -6.71
CA VAL A 46 13.73 -14.43 -6.41
C VAL A 46 14.05 -15.07 -5.05
N GLN A 47 15.33 -15.40 -4.80
CA GLN A 47 15.78 -15.99 -3.54
C GLN A 47 15.44 -15.13 -2.30
N THR A 48 15.53 -13.81 -2.43
CA THR A 48 15.14 -12.89 -1.34
C THR A 48 13.66 -13.04 -1.00
N ILE A 49 12.81 -13.17 -2.01
CA ILE A 49 11.36 -13.31 -1.84
C ILE A 49 11.02 -14.69 -1.27
N GLU A 50 11.63 -15.76 -1.78
CA GLU A 50 11.49 -17.09 -1.22
C GLU A 50 11.90 -17.11 0.29
N ASN A 51 12.98 -16.43 0.65
CA ASN A 51 13.39 -16.29 2.04
C ASN A 51 12.35 -15.52 2.91
N TRP A 52 11.60 -14.57 2.34
CA TRP A 52 10.48 -13.95 3.06
C TRP A 52 9.33 -14.94 3.27
N GLN A 53 9.01 -15.71 2.26
CA GLN A 53 7.94 -16.71 2.32
C GLN A 53 8.20 -17.79 3.38
N THR A 54 9.46 -18.19 3.61
CA THR A 54 9.80 -19.14 4.68
C THR A 54 9.58 -18.59 6.09
N LYS A 55 9.47 -17.27 6.25
CA LYS A 55 9.36 -16.58 7.55
C LYS A 55 7.92 -16.26 7.93
N VAL A 56 6.97 -16.49 7.06
CA VAL A 56 5.56 -16.12 7.27
C VAL A 56 4.64 -17.30 7.00
N PRO A 57 3.44 -17.32 7.59
CA PRO A 57 2.44 -18.31 7.26
C PRO A 57 2.05 -18.27 5.77
N LYS A 58 1.57 -19.39 5.22
CA LYS A 58 1.09 -19.45 3.83
C LYS A 58 -0.09 -18.52 3.55
N THR A 59 -0.86 -18.17 4.57
CA THR A 59 -1.99 -17.22 4.51
C THR A 59 -1.55 -15.75 4.50
N PHE A 60 -0.28 -15.48 4.80
CA PHE A 60 0.26 -14.13 4.81
C PHE A 60 0.43 -13.60 3.38
N SER A 61 0.09 -12.34 3.16
CA SER A 61 0.15 -11.74 1.82
C SER A 61 0.98 -10.46 1.79
N PHE A 62 1.49 -10.17 0.60
CA PHE A 62 2.35 -9.03 0.32
C PHE A 62 1.67 -8.07 -0.66
N VAL A 63 1.60 -6.79 -0.30
CA VAL A 63 1.40 -5.70 -1.25
C VAL A 63 2.77 -5.25 -1.71
N VAL A 64 3.03 -5.26 -3.01
CA VAL A 64 4.35 -4.91 -3.55
C VAL A 64 4.28 -3.57 -4.28
N LYS A 65 5.04 -2.58 -3.82
CA LYS A 65 5.11 -1.28 -4.48
C LYS A 65 5.95 -1.35 -5.75
N ALA A 66 5.39 -0.91 -6.87
CA ALA A 66 6.05 -0.90 -8.15
C ALA A 66 7.33 -0.04 -8.16
N ASN A 67 8.33 -0.46 -8.95
CA ASN A 67 9.62 0.21 -9.03
C ASN A 67 9.48 1.65 -9.58
N ARG A 68 10.32 2.56 -9.07
CA ARG A 68 10.33 4.00 -9.45
C ARG A 68 10.47 4.25 -10.95
N VAL A 69 11.14 3.36 -11.68
CA VAL A 69 11.25 3.42 -13.15
C VAL A 69 9.88 3.19 -13.79
N MET A 70 9.12 2.21 -13.31
CA MET A 70 7.79 1.84 -13.80
C MET A 70 6.73 2.90 -13.49
N THR A 71 6.93 3.69 -12.45
CA THR A 71 5.96 4.72 -12.02
C THR A 71 6.35 6.14 -12.41
N GLY A 72 7.45 6.29 -13.17
CA GLY A 72 7.91 7.59 -13.68
C GLY A 72 8.55 8.49 -12.61
N HIS A 73 9.04 7.94 -11.48
CA HIS A 73 9.77 8.70 -10.46
C HIS A 73 11.28 8.78 -10.72
N SER A 74 11.79 8.12 -11.76
CA SER A 74 13.19 8.24 -12.13
C SER A 74 13.50 9.66 -12.57
N LYS A 75 14.62 10.20 -12.08
CA LYS A 75 15.15 11.49 -12.54
C LYS A 75 15.87 11.38 -13.88
N GLU A 76 16.29 10.19 -14.24
CA GLU A 76 16.98 9.88 -15.49
C GLU A 76 15.97 9.65 -16.61
N LYS A 77 16.40 9.96 -17.84
CA LYS A 77 15.61 9.62 -19.02
C LYS A 77 15.68 8.12 -19.27
N ILE A 78 14.57 7.43 -19.04
CA ILE A 78 14.45 5.98 -19.22
C ILE A 78 14.09 5.68 -20.66
N THR A 79 14.88 4.82 -21.30
CA THR A 79 14.58 4.28 -22.64
C THR A 79 13.49 3.21 -22.56
N LEU A 80 12.81 2.93 -23.68
CA LEU A 80 11.82 1.87 -23.76
C LEU A 80 12.44 0.49 -23.44
N ALA A 81 13.67 0.26 -23.89
CA ALA A 81 14.40 -0.99 -23.59
C ALA A 81 14.64 -1.16 -22.07
N GLN A 82 15.11 -0.13 -21.39
CA GLN A 82 15.28 -0.15 -19.93
C GLN A 82 13.96 -0.34 -19.19
N LEU A 83 12.88 0.31 -19.64
CA LEU A 83 11.56 0.15 -19.07
C LEU A 83 11.07 -1.31 -19.22
N ASN A 84 11.17 -1.89 -20.42
CA ASN A 84 10.78 -3.28 -20.69
C ASN A 84 11.61 -4.26 -19.83
N GLN A 85 12.92 -4.04 -19.71
CA GLN A 85 13.78 -4.87 -18.87
C GLN A 85 13.38 -4.77 -17.38
N THR A 86 13.01 -3.58 -16.90
CA THR A 86 12.54 -3.38 -15.54
C THR A 86 11.24 -4.13 -15.28
N PHE A 87 10.27 -4.07 -16.22
CA PHE A 87 9.01 -4.84 -16.09
C PHE A 87 9.26 -6.35 -16.10
N LEU A 88 10.17 -6.84 -16.94
CA LEU A 88 10.54 -8.26 -16.99
C LEU A 88 11.17 -8.70 -15.66
N ALA A 89 12.17 -7.97 -15.16
CA ALA A 89 12.81 -8.26 -13.88
C ALA A 89 11.80 -8.23 -12.71
N PHE A 90 10.90 -7.22 -12.70
CA PHE A 90 9.85 -7.10 -11.70
C PHE A 90 8.90 -8.30 -11.73
N LYS A 91 8.43 -8.71 -12.90
CA LYS A 91 7.55 -9.87 -13.08
C LYS A 91 8.25 -11.16 -12.63
N THR A 92 9.53 -11.33 -12.97
CA THR A 92 10.33 -12.50 -12.55
C THR A 92 10.44 -12.53 -11.02
N ALA A 93 10.73 -11.40 -10.38
CA ALA A 93 10.81 -11.32 -8.93
C ALA A 93 9.49 -11.66 -8.23
N LEU A 94 8.34 -11.33 -8.83
CA LEU A 94 7.02 -11.64 -8.26
C LEU A 94 6.60 -13.10 -8.40
N ALA A 95 7.27 -13.89 -9.24
CA ALA A 95 6.85 -15.26 -9.56
C ALA A 95 6.63 -16.17 -8.33
N PRO A 96 7.49 -16.16 -7.28
CA PRO A 96 7.24 -16.97 -6.08
C PRO A 96 5.95 -16.58 -5.34
N LEU A 97 5.65 -15.28 -5.24
CA LEU A 97 4.44 -14.80 -4.57
C LEU A 97 3.17 -15.16 -5.35
N LEU A 98 3.25 -15.13 -6.67
CA LEU A 98 2.15 -15.56 -7.54
C LEU A 98 1.91 -17.06 -7.45
N ALA A 99 2.97 -17.87 -7.43
CA ALA A 99 2.88 -19.34 -7.36
C ALA A 99 2.24 -19.83 -6.04
N THR A 100 2.30 -19.04 -4.97
CA THR A 100 1.78 -19.40 -3.64
C THR A 100 0.53 -18.61 -3.24
N ASP A 101 -0.01 -17.78 -4.13
CA ASP A 101 -1.16 -16.88 -3.86
C ASP A 101 -0.90 -15.90 -2.70
N GLN A 102 0.37 -15.53 -2.49
CA GLN A 102 0.77 -14.57 -1.46
C GLN A 102 0.92 -13.14 -2.00
N LEU A 103 0.77 -12.90 -3.31
CA LEU A 103 0.72 -11.56 -3.87
C LEU A 103 -0.69 -10.99 -3.71
N LYS A 104 -0.89 -10.07 -2.78
CA LYS A 104 -2.16 -9.36 -2.62
C LYS A 104 -2.45 -8.46 -3.82
N THR A 105 -1.52 -7.56 -4.11
CA THR A 105 -1.60 -6.61 -5.23
C THR A 105 -0.25 -5.94 -5.47
N VAL A 106 -0.08 -5.39 -6.67
CA VAL A 106 1.01 -4.46 -6.98
C VAL A 106 0.50 -3.03 -6.94
N LEU A 107 1.10 -2.21 -6.08
CA LEU A 107 0.75 -0.81 -5.94
C LEU A 107 1.55 0.06 -6.92
N PHE A 108 0.89 0.61 -7.92
CA PHE A 108 1.42 1.66 -8.79
C PHE A 108 1.06 3.04 -8.23
N GLN A 109 1.91 3.58 -7.37
CA GLN A 109 1.78 4.96 -6.92
C GLN A 109 2.48 5.88 -7.91
N PHE A 110 1.73 6.80 -8.54
CA PHE A 110 2.26 7.77 -9.50
C PHE A 110 2.61 9.11 -8.86
N PRO A 111 3.57 9.86 -9.42
CA PRO A 111 3.94 11.19 -8.93
C PRO A 111 2.86 12.24 -9.25
N PRO A 112 2.87 13.43 -8.59
CA PRO A 112 1.86 14.48 -8.79
C PRO A 112 1.76 15.01 -10.23
N TYR A 113 2.83 14.91 -11.02
CA TYR A 113 2.83 15.33 -12.41
C TYR A 113 2.29 14.28 -13.38
N PHE A 114 1.91 13.09 -12.91
CA PHE A 114 1.19 12.10 -13.70
C PHE A 114 -0.30 12.46 -13.75
N THR A 115 -0.65 13.35 -14.66
CA THR A 115 -2.00 13.91 -14.83
C THR A 115 -2.82 13.15 -15.89
N PRO A 116 -4.16 13.31 -15.96
CA PRO A 116 -5.04 12.60 -16.90
C PRO A 116 -4.87 13.11 -18.34
N THR A 117 -3.81 12.66 -19.00
CA THR A 117 -3.51 12.93 -20.40
C THR A 117 -3.69 11.67 -21.25
N LYS A 118 -3.82 11.82 -22.58
CA LYS A 118 -3.83 10.68 -23.52
C LYS A 118 -2.58 9.79 -23.33
N LYS A 119 -1.42 10.41 -23.09
CA LYS A 119 -0.17 9.68 -22.83
C LYS A 119 -0.25 8.83 -21.56
N SER A 120 -0.76 9.40 -20.48
CA SER A 120 -0.91 8.70 -19.19
C SER A 120 -1.89 7.52 -19.31
N ILE A 121 -3.03 7.72 -19.96
CA ILE A 121 -4.02 6.66 -20.19
C ILE A 121 -3.43 5.52 -21.04
N ASN A 122 -2.71 5.84 -22.12
CA ASN A 122 -2.04 4.83 -22.93
C ASN A 122 -0.97 4.07 -22.16
N TYR A 123 -0.24 4.75 -21.28
CA TYR A 123 0.73 4.11 -20.42
C TYR A 123 0.08 3.15 -19.41
N LEU A 124 -1.06 3.52 -18.80
CA LEU A 124 -1.81 2.61 -17.92
C LEU A 124 -2.30 1.37 -18.69
N ARG A 125 -2.80 1.54 -19.93
CA ARG A 125 -3.15 0.38 -20.78
C ARG A 125 -1.95 -0.52 -21.05
N GLN A 126 -0.79 0.06 -21.31
CA GLN A 126 0.46 -0.68 -21.54
C GLN A 126 0.92 -1.43 -20.29
N ILE A 127 0.80 -0.85 -19.09
CA ILE A 127 1.04 -1.56 -17.82
C ILE A 127 0.16 -2.82 -17.74
N ARG A 128 -1.13 -2.72 -18.04
CA ARG A 128 -2.04 -3.87 -18.04
C ARG A 128 -1.61 -4.93 -19.06
N GLN A 129 -1.15 -4.54 -20.24
CA GLN A 129 -0.65 -5.47 -21.27
C GLN A 129 0.63 -6.20 -20.80
N TRP A 130 1.54 -5.52 -20.10
CA TRP A 130 2.76 -6.14 -19.56
C TRP A 130 2.50 -7.03 -18.36
N LEU A 131 1.44 -6.74 -17.58
CA LEU A 131 1.08 -7.43 -16.34
C LEU A 131 -0.40 -7.90 -16.39
N PRO A 132 -0.79 -8.77 -17.34
CA PRO A 132 -2.20 -9.03 -17.68
C PRO A 132 -2.99 -9.67 -16.54
N GLN A 133 -2.38 -10.53 -15.74
CA GLN A 133 -3.05 -11.30 -14.68
C GLN A 133 -2.66 -10.85 -13.26
N ILE A 134 -1.81 -9.84 -13.15
CA ILE A 134 -1.35 -9.36 -11.84
C ILE A 134 -2.40 -8.39 -11.27
N PRO A 135 -2.86 -8.58 -10.02
CA PRO A 135 -3.69 -7.59 -9.34
C PRO A 135 -2.94 -6.27 -9.20
N ILE A 136 -3.54 -5.17 -9.63
CA ILE A 136 -2.90 -3.84 -9.64
C ILE A 136 -3.79 -2.82 -8.97
N CYS A 137 -3.24 -2.11 -7.99
CA CYS A 137 -3.81 -0.91 -7.41
C CYS A 137 -3.14 0.33 -8.00
N LEU A 138 -3.94 1.34 -8.37
CA LEU A 138 -3.45 2.63 -8.84
C LEU A 138 -3.66 3.69 -7.76
N GLU A 139 -2.58 4.35 -7.37
CA GLU A 139 -2.63 5.50 -6.47
C GLU A 139 -2.11 6.73 -7.21
N PHE A 140 -2.96 7.73 -7.35
CA PHE A 140 -2.59 9.02 -7.91
C PHE A 140 -2.26 10.03 -6.82
N ARG A 141 -1.47 11.04 -7.16
CA ARG A 141 -1.00 12.10 -6.26
C ARG A 141 -1.32 13.48 -6.81
N THR A 142 -2.48 13.61 -7.47
CA THR A 142 -2.99 14.90 -7.97
C THR A 142 -4.51 14.89 -8.06
N LYS A 143 -5.14 15.97 -7.63
CA LYS A 143 -6.59 16.19 -7.75
C LYS A 143 -7.11 16.12 -9.18
N ALA A 144 -6.23 16.30 -10.17
CA ALA A 144 -6.63 16.30 -11.57
C ALA A 144 -7.40 15.03 -12.01
N TRP A 145 -7.09 13.86 -11.40
CA TRP A 145 -7.80 12.61 -11.64
C TRP A 145 -9.19 12.55 -11.00
N TYR A 146 -9.43 13.34 -9.94
CA TYR A 146 -10.65 13.30 -9.11
C TYR A 146 -11.60 14.47 -9.38
N ARG A 147 -11.31 15.32 -10.39
CA ARG A 147 -12.20 16.41 -10.80
C ARG A 147 -13.49 15.85 -11.38
N SER A 148 -14.61 16.54 -11.20
CA SER A 148 -15.95 16.09 -11.61
C SER A 148 -16.03 15.67 -13.10
N GLN A 149 -15.29 16.35 -13.97
CA GLN A 149 -15.24 16.02 -15.41
C GLN A 149 -14.35 14.81 -15.73
N THR A 150 -13.43 14.42 -14.86
CA THR A 150 -12.45 13.34 -15.11
C THR A 150 -12.81 12.04 -14.38
N LEU A 151 -13.34 12.16 -13.17
CA LEU A 151 -13.58 11.04 -12.27
C LEU A 151 -14.49 9.94 -12.86
N PRO A 152 -15.62 10.23 -13.50
CA PRO A 152 -16.47 9.18 -14.08
C PRO A 152 -15.72 8.33 -15.12
N SER A 153 -14.89 8.99 -15.96
CA SER A 153 -14.08 8.30 -16.97
C SER A 153 -12.94 7.49 -16.33
N LEU A 154 -12.36 7.97 -15.23
CA LEU A 154 -11.36 7.23 -14.48
C LEU A 154 -11.96 5.96 -13.88
N LEU A 155 -13.11 6.04 -13.21
CA LEU A 155 -13.77 4.89 -12.60
C LEU A 155 -14.11 3.83 -13.64
N LYS A 156 -14.72 4.25 -14.75
CA LYS A 156 -15.02 3.37 -15.89
C LYS A 156 -13.75 2.71 -16.43
N PHE A 157 -12.69 3.48 -16.65
CA PHE A 157 -11.40 2.97 -17.13
C PHE A 157 -10.78 1.94 -16.16
N CYS A 158 -10.78 2.22 -14.86
CA CYS A 158 -10.26 1.28 -13.85
C CYS A 158 -11.06 -0.03 -13.87
N THR A 159 -12.40 0.04 -13.95
CA THR A 159 -13.25 -1.15 -14.03
C THR A 159 -12.95 -1.96 -15.30
N GLU A 160 -12.91 -1.31 -16.47
CA GLU A 160 -12.64 -1.98 -17.77
C GLU A 160 -11.25 -2.63 -17.83
N GLN A 161 -10.26 -2.02 -17.16
CA GLN A 161 -8.88 -2.54 -17.12
C GLN A 161 -8.59 -3.40 -15.89
N SER A 162 -9.58 -3.68 -15.04
CA SER A 162 -9.42 -4.42 -13.79
C SER A 162 -8.32 -3.82 -12.88
N PHE A 163 -8.28 -2.49 -12.79
CA PHE A 163 -7.45 -1.78 -11.82
C PHE A 163 -8.28 -1.44 -10.58
N THR A 164 -7.73 -1.72 -9.40
CA THR A 164 -8.28 -1.21 -8.14
C THR A 164 -7.81 0.25 -7.95
N LEU A 165 -8.75 1.19 -7.84
CA LEU A 165 -8.40 2.57 -7.48
C LEU A 165 -8.14 2.63 -5.98
N THR A 166 -6.94 3.08 -5.57
CA THR A 166 -6.56 3.19 -4.17
C THR A 166 -7.33 4.33 -3.50
N VAL A 167 -7.90 4.03 -2.34
CA VAL A 167 -8.46 5.04 -1.43
C VAL A 167 -7.33 5.55 -0.56
N ALA A 168 -6.91 6.79 -0.76
CA ALA A 168 -5.84 7.40 0.03
C ALA A 168 -6.41 8.41 1.02
N ASP A 169 -5.97 8.34 2.29
CA ASP A 169 -6.20 9.39 3.27
C ASP A 169 -4.91 10.20 3.43
N GLU A 170 -4.98 11.46 3.03
CA GLU A 170 -3.87 12.40 3.04
C GLU A 170 -4.40 13.84 3.14
N PRO A 171 -3.56 14.85 3.50
CA PRO A 171 -4.00 16.24 3.53
C PRO A 171 -4.46 16.72 2.16
N THR A 172 -5.63 17.37 2.08
CA THR A 172 -6.30 17.69 0.80
C THR A 172 -6.05 19.11 0.27
N GLN A 173 -5.20 19.91 0.94
CA GLN A 173 -5.07 21.33 0.63
C GLN A 173 -4.20 21.68 -0.58
N THR A 174 -3.52 20.72 -1.17
CA THR A 174 -2.65 20.95 -2.34
C THR A 174 -3.17 20.25 -3.59
N GLU A 175 -2.75 20.71 -4.78
CA GLU A 175 -3.00 20.00 -6.03
C GLU A 175 -2.22 18.66 -6.11
N ALA A 176 -1.16 18.51 -5.31
CA ALA A 176 -0.34 17.30 -5.19
C ALA A 176 -0.88 16.32 -4.14
N SER A 177 -2.17 16.34 -3.87
CA SER A 177 -2.89 15.42 -3.00
C SER A 177 -4.19 14.97 -3.66
N VAL A 178 -4.86 13.98 -3.05
CA VAL A 178 -6.15 13.47 -3.54
C VAL A 178 -7.20 13.53 -2.43
N PRO A 179 -8.49 13.62 -2.77
CA PRO A 179 -9.56 13.52 -1.79
C PRO A 179 -9.65 12.10 -1.23
N PHE A 180 -10.10 11.95 0.01
CA PHE A 180 -10.55 10.67 0.52
C PHE A 180 -11.82 10.25 -0.25
N ALA A 181 -11.67 9.32 -1.18
CA ALA A 181 -12.71 8.98 -2.15
C ALA A 181 -12.85 7.45 -2.28
N PRO A 182 -13.70 6.83 -1.44
CA PRO A 182 -13.91 5.38 -1.44
C PRO A 182 -14.79 4.95 -2.63
N TYR A 183 -14.16 4.49 -3.70
CA TYR A 183 -14.82 3.92 -4.88
C TYR A 183 -14.40 2.45 -5.07
N VAL A 184 -15.38 1.61 -5.42
CA VAL A 184 -15.14 0.23 -5.83
C VAL A 184 -14.98 0.21 -7.35
N THR A 185 -13.83 -0.27 -7.83
CA THR A 185 -13.54 -0.42 -9.26
C THR A 185 -13.27 -1.87 -9.66
N THR A 186 -13.06 -2.75 -8.67
CA THR A 186 -12.96 -4.21 -8.86
C THR A 186 -13.74 -4.93 -7.75
N PRO A 187 -14.40 -6.05 -8.03
CA PRO A 187 -15.12 -6.81 -6.99
C PRO A 187 -14.20 -7.56 -6.04
N GLU A 188 -12.92 -7.74 -6.40
CA GLU A 188 -11.98 -8.54 -5.62
C GLU A 188 -11.42 -7.79 -4.41
N LEU A 189 -11.06 -6.52 -4.59
CA LEU A 189 -10.30 -5.75 -3.61
C LEU A 189 -10.71 -4.28 -3.59
N MET A 190 -10.94 -3.76 -2.41
CA MET A 190 -10.90 -2.33 -2.10
C MET A 190 -9.63 -2.08 -1.29
N PHE A 191 -8.74 -1.25 -1.80
CA PHE A 191 -7.41 -1.03 -1.21
C PHE A 191 -7.27 0.38 -0.67
N TRP A 192 -6.91 0.49 0.62
CA TRP A 192 -6.76 1.76 1.32
C TRP A 192 -5.32 1.99 1.77
N ARG A 193 -4.88 3.25 1.69
CA ARG A 193 -3.61 3.69 2.26
C ARG A 193 -3.80 4.93 3.11
N LEU A 194 -3.52 4.81 4.40
CA LEU A 194 -3.69 5.85 5.40
C LEU A 194 -2.33 6.52 5.66
N HIS A 195 -2.12 7.69 5.03
CA HIS A 195 -0.84 8.42 5.09
C HIS A 195 -0.75 9.40 6.25
N GLY A 196 -1.88 9.65 6.93
CA GLY A 196 -2.00 10.71 7.92
C GLY A 196 -2.35 12.07 7.32
N ARG A 197 -2.80 12.98 8.19
CA ARG A 197 -3.35 14.30 7.82
C ARG A 197 -2.47 15.46 8.22
N ASN A 198 -1.15 15.26 8.34
CA ASN A 198 -0.19 16.30 8.69
C ASN A 198 0.01 17.28 7.53
N GLN A 199 -0.74 18.39 7.54
CA GLN A 199 -0.69 19.41 6.50
C GLN A 199 0.68 20.09 6.38
N GLN A 200 1.29 20.43 7.52
CA GLN A 200 2.58 21.10 7.56
C GLN A 200 3.70 20.21 7.02
N GLY A 201 3.72 18.95 7.45
CA GLY A 201 4.66 17.95 6.94
C GLY A 201 4.48 17.66 5.46
N TRP A 202 3.24 17.72 4.96
CA TRP A 202 2.95 17.50 3.53
C TRP A 202 3.48 18.60 2.62
N LEU A 203 3.54 19.83 3.10
CA LEU A 203 4.04 20.99 2.38
C LEU A 203 5.56 21.16 2.50
N LYS A 204 6.19 20.46 3.44
CA LYS A 204 7.62 20.61 3.72
C LYS A 204 8.47 20.17 2.52
N LYS A 205 9.50 20.97 2.22
CA LYS A 205 10.53 20.69 1.22
C LYS A 205 11.88 20.49 1.93
N GLY A 206 12.81 19.78 1.32
CA GLY A 206 14.14 19.58 1.88
C GLY A 206 14.43 18.10 2.22
N PRO A 207 15.57 17.78 2.83
CA PRO A 207 16.02 16.38 2.98
C PRO A 207 15.12 15.53 3.87
N ASP A 208 14.50 16.11 4.91
CA ASP A 208 13.71 15.39 5.92
C ASP A 208 12.19 15.39 5.65
N TRP A 209 11.75 15.90 4.50
CA TRP A 209 10.32 16.00 4.17
C TRP A 209 9.55 14.67 4.33
N ARG A 210 10.21 13.53 4.08
CA ARG A 210 9.58 12.21 4.19
C ARG A 210 9.24 11.84 5.61
N LYS A 211 10.11 12.18 6.58
CA LYS A 211 9.89 11.91 8.00
C LYS A 211 8.72 12.68 8.58
N GLU A 212 8.46 13.87 8.04
CA GLU A 212 7.37 14.70 8.56
C GLU A 212 6.05 14.47 7.84
N ARG A 213 6.10 14.05 6.59
CA ARG A 213 4.92 13.85 5.76
C ARG A 213 3.95 12.82 6.36
N THR A 214 4.45 11.75 6.90
CA THR A 214 3.69 10.66 7.51
C THR A 214 3.73 10.67 9.05
N LEU A 215 4.10 11.82 9.64
CA LEU A 215 4.08 12.04 11.08
C LEU A 215 2.67 12.41 11.50
N TYR A 216 1.87 11.42 11.85
CA TYR A 216 0.48 11.58 12.21
C TYR A 216 -0.03 10.40 13.03
N CYS A 217 -0.68 10.66 14.15
CA CYS A 217 -1.40 9.68 14.93
C CYS A 217 -2.91 9.88 14.72
N TYR A 218 -3.59 8.90 14.11
CA TYR A 218 -5.04 8.95 13.97
C TYR A 218 -5.72 8.85 15.32
N SER A 219 -6.69 9.74 15.57
CA SER A 219 -7.53 9.68 16.75
C SER A 219 -8.52 8.51 16.70
N LYS A 220 -9.07 8.15 17.86
CA LYS A 220 -10.10 7.11 17.94
C LYS A 220 -11.36 7.48 17.12
N GLU A 221 -11.72 8.76 17.12
CA GLU A 221 -12.85 9.31 16.36
C GLU A 221 -12.65 9.17 14.85
N GLU A 222 -11.43 9.46 14.35
CA GLU A 222 -11.08 9.26 12.95
C GLU A 222 -11.12 7.78 12.56
N LEU A 223 -10.61 6.90 13.42
CA LEU A 223 -10.65 5.45 13.19
C LEU A 223 -12.09 4.90 13.25
N LEU A 224 -12.98 5.46 14.04
CA LEU A 224 -14.41 5.13 14.04
C LEU A 224 -15.08 5.54 12.72
N GLN A 225 -14.75 6.70 12.15
CA GLN A 225 -15.23 7.12 10.82
C GLN A 225 -14.73 6.17 9.72
N PHE A 226 -13.48 5.72 9.80
CA PHE A 226 -12.97 4.70 8.87
C PHE A 226 -13.70 3.38 9.04
N LYS A 227 -13.94 2.93 10.28
CA LYS A 227 -14.74 1.72 10.55
C LYS A 227 -16.09 1.78 9.85
N GLU A 228 -16.86 2.85 10.04
CA GLU A 228 -18.19 3.01 9.43
C GLU A 228 -18.10 2.92 7.91
N THR A 229 -17.13 3.64 7.33
CA THR A 229 -16.92 3.64 5.88
C THR A 229 -16.50 2.24 5.38
N ILE A 230 -15.58 1.56 6.05
CA ILE A 230 -15.14 0.21 5.69
C ILE A 230 -16.34 -0.76 5.68
N LEU A 231 -17.15 -0.74 6.75
CA LEU A 231 -18.29 -1.64 6.88
C LEU A 231 -19.33 -1.43 5.77
N ALA A 232 -19.54 -0.20 5.29
CA ALA A 232 -20.46 0.12 4.20
C ALA A 232 -20.04 -0.52 2.86
N PHE A 233 -18.77 -0.89 2.68
CA PHE A 233 -18.26 -1.49 1.45
C PHE A 233 -18.04 -3.01 1.50
N THR A 234 -18.13 -3.64 2.67
CA THR A 234 -17.84 -5.08 2.84
C THR A 234 -18.75 -6.00 2.04
N SER A 235 -19.97 -5.59 1.70
CA SER A 235 -20.89 -6.34 0.85
C SER A 235 -20.62 -6.16 -0.65
N GLN A 236 -19.82 -5.17 -1.04
CA GLN A 236 -19.57 -4.82 -2.44
C GLN A 236 -18.28 -5.42 -2.99
N VAL A 237 -17.38 -5.87 -2.10
CA VAL A 237 -16.08 -6.43 -2.47
C VAL A 237 -15.76 -7.69 -1.66
N LYS A 238 -14.93 -8.56 -2.21
CA LYS A 238 -14.46 -9.74 -1.47
C LYS A 238 -13.59 -9.36 -0.28
N GLU A 239 -12.74 -8.35 -0.46
CA GLU A 239 -11.83 -7.89 0.58
C GLU A 239 -11.70 -6.37 0.61
N VAL A 240 -11.68 -5.80 1.83
CA VAL A 240 -11.17 -4.45 2.10
C VAL A 240 -9.82 -4.60 2.80
N CYS A 241 -8.75 -4.16 2.15
CA CYS A 241 -7.39 -4.17 2.69
C CYS A 241 -6.96 -2.74 3.03
N VAL A 242 -6.57 -2.51 4.29
CA VAL A 242 -6.15 -1.20 4.78
C VAL A 242 -4.69 -1.24 5.21
N ILE A 243 -3.87 -0.40 4.59
CA ILE A 243 -2.44 -0.25 4.91
C ILE A 243 -2.20 1.10 5.58
N PHE A 244 -1.70 1.05 6.79
CA PHE A 244 -1.26 2.23 7.53
C PHE A 244 0.15 2.63 7.08
N ASN A 245 0.29 3.87 6.62
CA ASN A 245 1.55 4.44 6.15
C ASN A 245 1.96 5.71 6.93
N ASN A 246 1.37 5.92 8.11
CA ASN A 246 1.66 6.99 9.06
C ASN A 246 2.75 6.56 10.06
N ASN A 247 3.89 6.08 9.56
CA ASN A 247 4.90 5.38 10.35
C ASN A 247 6.08 6.24 10.84
N SER A 248 6.10 7.55 10.55
CA SER A 248 7.26 8.41 10.89
C SER A 248 7.56 8.51 12.41
N ALA A 249 6.55 8.40 13.27
CA ALA A 249 6.73 8.30 14.73
C ALA A 249 6.39 6.92 15.30
N GLY A 250 6.18 5.91 14.43
CA GLY A 250 5.79 4.57 14.85
C GLY A 250 4.28 4.39 15.10
N ASP A 251 3.45 5.36 14.70
CA ASP A 251 2.00 5.36 14.98
C ASP A 251 1.20 4.38 14.11
N ALA A 252 1.76 3.90 12.99
CA ALA A 252 1.05 3.05 12.05
C ALA A 252 0.55 1.74 12.68
N ALA A 253 1.41 0.99 13.37
CA ALA A 253 1.04 -0.26 14.01
C ALA A 253 0.06 -0.07 15.19
N PRO A 254 0.24 0.86 16.12
CA PRO A 254 -0.76 1.18 17.14
C PRO A 254 -2.13 1.56 16.56
N ASN A 255 -2.18 2.42 15.55
CA ASN A 255 -3.43 2.78 14.88
C ASN A 255 -4.09 1.58 14.19
N ALA A 256 -3.31 0.72 13.54
CA ALA A 256 -3.82 -0.49 12.91
C ALA A 256 -4.41 -1.48 13.94
N LEU A 257 -3.76 -1.64 15.09
CA LEU A 257 -4.27 -2.48 16.18
C LEU A 257 -5.54 -1.89 16.80
N LEU A 258 -5.60 -0.58 17.00
CA LEU A 258 -6.81 0.08 17.49
C LEU A 258 -7.97 -0.06 16.50
N LEU A 259 -7.73 0.12 15.19
CA LEU A 259 -8.77 -0.11 14.18
C LEU A 259 -9.21 -1.57 14.14
N LYS A 260 -8.29 -2.53 14.32
CA LYS A 260 -8.61 -3.96 14.45
C LYS A 260 -9.58 -4.21 15.61
N GLU A 261 -9.28 -3.64 16.78
CA GLU A 261 -10.14 -3.73 17.97
C GLU A 261 -11.53 -3.12 17.73
N LEU A 262 -11.56 -1.89 17.21
CA LEU A 262 -12.81 -1.19 16.90
C LEU A 262 -13.70 -1.95 15.91
N LEU A 263 -13.12 -2.64 14.94
CA LEU A 263 -13.80 -3.47 13.96
C LEU A 263 -14.19 -4.86 14.54
N GLY A 264 -13.72 -5.24 15.72
CA GLY A 264 -13.93 -6.56 16.30
C GLY A 264 -13.29 -7.68 15.47
N LEU A 265 -12.15 -7.43 14.82
CA LEU A 265 -11.51 -8.40 13.94
C LEU A 265 -10.60 -9.36 14.71
N GLU A 266 -10.72 -10.64 14.39
CA GLU A 266 -9.74 -11.65 14.76
C GLU A 266 -9.12 -12.24 13.49
N PHE A 267 -7.81 -12.12 13.36
CA PHE A 267 -7.08 -12.70 12.22
C PHE A 267 -6.71 -14.14 12.55
N SER A 268 -7.08 -15.07 11.68
CA SER A 268 -6.65 -16.46 11.74
C SER A 268 -5.36 -16.67 10.91
N GLY A 269 -4.61 -17.73 11.26
CA GLY A 269 -3.44 -18.13 10.50
C GLY A 269 -2.25 -17.16 10.60
N LEU A 270 -2.17 -16.35 11.66
CA LEU A 270 -1.01 -15.51 11.95
C LEU A 270 0.18 -16.36 12.42
N ALA A 271 1.39 -15.81 12.32
CA ALA A 271 2.58 -16.40 12.93
C ALA A 271 2.43 -16.46 14.48
N PRO A 272 3.14 -17.38 15.16
CA PRO A 272 3.19 -17.40 16.63
C PRO A 272 3.71 -16.06 17.16
N LYS A 273 3.09 -15.55 18.22
CA LYS A 273 3.61 -14.36 18.89
C LYS A 273 4.99 -14.64 19.46
N PRO A 274 5.94 -13.70 19.34
CA PRO A 274 7.23 -13.83 20.01
C PRO A 274 7.01 -13.99 21.52
N PRO A 275 7.85 -14.79 22.20
CA PRO A 275 7.75 -14.92 23.65
C PRO A 275 7.88 -13.53 24.29
N THR A 276 6.93 -13.19 25.14
CA THR A 276 6.99 -11.96 25.93
C THR A 276 8.20 -12.08 26.86
N GLN A 277 9.23 -11.26 26.66
CA GLN A 277 10.32 -11.18 27.65
C GLN A 277 9.68 -10.71 28.96
N LEU A 278 9.54 -11.62 29.91
CA LEU A 278 9.31 -11.26 31.31
C LEU A 278 10.49 -10.37 31.71
N LYS A 279 10.25 -9.09 31.94
CA LYS A 279 11.22 -8.26 32.65
C LYS A 279 11.36 -8.90 34.04
N LEU A 280 12.41 -9.65 34.24
CA LEU A 280 12.85 -9.98 35.57
C LEU A 280 13.22 -8.64 36.22
N LEU A 281 12.48 -8.28 37.26
CA LEU A 281 12.69 -7.12 38.11
C LEU A 281 14.10 -7.15 38.70
#